data_c8dc1b7782b7399cfaad887812196780
#
_entry.id   c8dc1b7782b7399cfaad887812196780
#
_cell.length_a   1.000
_cell.length_b   1.000
_cell.length_c   1.000
_cell.angle_alpha   90.00
_cell.angle_beta   90.00
_cell.angle_gamma   90.00
#
_symmetry.space_group_name_H-M   'P 1'
#
loop_
_entity.id
_entity.type
_entity.pdbx_description
1 polymer ?
#
loop_
_entity_poly.entity_id
_entity_poly.type
_entity_poly.pdbx_seq_one_letter_code
_entity_poly.pdbx_strand_id
1 'polypeptide(L)'
;MKKVVSLALSTLLVLSLAACGKADSSAAASSESKSSASSNSTSNSTQDYSPDGIKVGETYTTEDGKTYERVWNGTGSDLPTPSPEPKITYDNDFQAQTLVDNEECTIILQSVGYDDDYGYYWKIYFKNKTSDKKLNNWFGSCTLNGVGASLSFPSVEPGQEETEVCRWESAGLKIYNINPQDINTVSFYLNVYNELDDAVPRHDLVDDDFVIYPKGEENATEPKHEVQPTDLVLVDNDACTLMICGFDPDGLLGYTAKAYIENKTDKEIMFAFRSGGSINGFECFPETDTMGIDAHTNVYMDIYYRDYLDTYEANGKDPTSITEMVMPIVINNFNTRDIYVDETFTINPQTNSVTTSE
;
A
#
# COMPACT_ATOMS: atom_id res chain seq x y z
N MET A 1 7.73 21.36 5.32
CA MET A 1 8.84 21.70 4.39
C MET A 1 9.27 20.38 3.77
N LYS A 2 9.02 20.19 2.48
CA LYS A 2 9.45 18.97 1.77
C LYS A 2 10.95 18.95 1.69
N LYS A 3 11.60 17.89 2.18
CA LYS A 3 13.02 17.67 1.96
C LYS A 3 13.20 17.00 0.60
N VAL A 4 13.60 17.80 -0.39
CA VAL A 4 14.12 17.27 -1.65
C VAL A 4 15.48 16.70 -1.31
N VAL A 5 15.64 15.39 -1.40
CA VAL A 5 16.95 14.74 -1.25
C VAL A 5 17.73 14.99 -2.54
N SER A 6 18.40 16.13 -2.61
CA SER A 6 19.28 16.46 -3.72
C SER A 6 20.63 15.82 -3.49
N LEU A 7 21.07 14.99 -4.41
CA LEU A 7 22.30 14.22 -4.36
C LEU A 7 23.51 15.14 -4.43
N ALA A 8 24.16 15.41 -3.29
CA ALA A 8 25.51 15.94 -3.29
C ALA A 8 26.51 14.77 -3.42
N LEU A 9 27.14 14.70 -4.54
CA LEU A 9 28.19 13.73 -4.89
C LEU A 9 29.34 13.83 -3.88
N SER A 10 29.45 12.89 -2.96
CA SER A 10 30.62 12.72 -2.10
C SER A 10 31.31 11.40 -2.45
N THR A 11 32.33 11.50 -3.28
CA THR A 11 33.31 10.45 -3.49
C THR A 11 34.05 10.15 -2.18
N LEU A 12 33.84 8.98 -1.61
CA LEU A 12 34.71 8.47 -0.55
C LEU A 12 35.30 7.10 -0.88
N LEU A 13 36.56 7.11 -0.84
CA LEU A 13 37.60 6.10 -1.07
C LEU A 13 37.35 4.81 -0.27
N VAL A 14 37.42 3.68 -0.98
CA VAL A 14 37.52 2.33 -0.40
C VAL A 14 38.96 2.09 0.05
N LEU A 15 39.15 1.81 1.32
CA LEU A 15 40.37 1.24 1.85
C LEU A 15 40.05 -0.15 2.44
N SER A 16 40.47 -1.15 1.68
CA SER A 16 40.53 -2.55 2.08
C SER A 16 41.61 -2.77 3.12
N LEU A 17 41.32 -3.47 4.21
CA LEU A 17 42.31 -4.11 5.05
C LEU A 17 41.91 -5.57 5.34
N ALA A 18 42.62 -6.47 4.68
CA ALA A 18 42.63 -7.88 5.00
C ALA A 18 43.51 -8.12 6.23
N ALA A 19 43.03 -8.91 7.19
CA ALA A 19 43.89 -9.55 8.17
C ALA A 19 43.43 -10.98 8.44
N CYS A 20 44.22 -11.93 8.00
CA CYS A 20 44.19 -13.32 8.36
C CYS A 20 44.52 -13.52 9.84
N GLY A 21 43.86 -14.47 10.50
CA GLY A 21 44.28 -15.02 11.78
C GLY A 21 43.68 -16.42 11.98
N LYS A 22 44.45 -17.45 11.64
CA LYS A 22 44.21 -18.84 12.04
C LYS A 22 44.65 -19.04 13.49
N ALA A 23 43.92 -19.82 14.24
CA ALA A 23 44.47 -20.67 15.30
C ALA A 23 43.59 -21.88 15.57
N ASP A 24 44.23 -23.03 15.62
CA ASP A 24 43.74 -24.39 15.72
C ASP A 24 43.34 -24.83 17.13
N SER A 25 42.53 -25.90 17.11
CA SER A 25 42.55 -27.10 17.95
C SER A 25 42.15 -27.00 19.43
N SER A 26 41.22 -27.79 19.90
CA SER A 26 41.46 -29.19 20.28
C SER A 26 40.17 -29.85 20.85
N ALA A 27 40.08 -31.13 20.59
CA ALA A 27 39.04 -32.05 20.98
C ALA A 27 39.09 -32.39 22.47
N ALA A 28 37.92 -32.71 23.04
CA ALA A 28 37.84 -33.77 24.07
C ALA A 28 36.41 -34.32 24.16
N ALA A 29 36.34 -35.61 24.27
CA ALA A 29 35.24 -36.52 24.13
C ALA A 29 34.42 -36.73 25.41
N SER A 30 33.24 -37.35 25.16
CA SER A 30 32.49 -38.32 25.99
C SER A 30 31.72 -37.83 27.21
N SER A 31 30.42 -38.06 27.23
CA SER A 31 29.85 -39.27 27.85
C SER A 31 28.33 -39.36 27.60
N GLU A 32 27.93 -40.55 27.24
CA GLU A 32 26.53 -41.00 27.21
C GLU A 32 25.90 -40.98 28.62
N SER A 33 24.64 -40.55 28.67
CA SER A 33 23.70 -41.07 29.65
C SER A 33 22.30 -41.17 29.05
N LYS A 34 21.86 -42.39 28.82
CA LYS A 34 20.47 -42.74 28.56
C LYS A 34 19.63 -42.46 29.80
N SER A 35 18.58 -41.71 29.64
CA SER A 35 17.39 -41.85 30.49
C SER A 35 16.14 -41.74 29.63
N SER A 36 15.49 -42.86 29.51
CA SER A 36 14.14 -43.04 29.01
C SER A 36 13.15 -42.40 29.98
N ALA A 37 12.49 -41.35 29.51
CA ALA A 37 11.24 -40.92 30.08
C ALA A 37 10.23 -40.75 28.92
N SER A 38 9.34 -41.72 28.83
CA SER A 38 8.10 -41.68 28.06
C SER A 38 7.23 -40.57 28.65
N SER A 39 7.17 -39.44 27.98
CA SER A 39 6.08 -38.50 28.18
C SER A 39 5.17 -38.59 26.96
N ASN A 40 4.01 -39.23 27.14
CA ASN A 40 2.85 -39.08 26.28
C ASN A 40 2.50 -37.59 26.23
N SER A 41 3.03 -36.86 25.26
CA SER A 41 2.43 -35.63 24.80
C SER A 41 1.31 -36.01 23.84
N THR A 42 0.10 -36.03 24.35
CA THR A 42 -1.09 -35.94 23.53
C THR A 42 -0.99 -34.61 22.77
N SER A 43 -0.40 -34.63 21.58
CA SER A 43 -0.53 -33.54 20.64
C SER A 43 -2.01 -33.50 20.25
N ASN A 44 -2.72 -32.48 20.71
CA ASN A 44 -4.02 -32.13 20.16
C ASN A 44 -3.84 -31.78 18.68
N SER A 45 -3.94 -32.74 17.82
CA SER A 45 -4.03 -32.61 16.37
C SER A 45 -5.45 -32.18 15.99
N THR A 46 -5.89 -31.01 16.43
CA THR A 46 -7.27 -30.56 16.14
C THR A 46 -7.36 -29.57 15.00
N GLN A 47 -6.35 -29.52 14.11
CA GLN A 47 -6.34 -28.52 13.02
C GLN A 47 -5.87 -29.05 11.67
N ASP A 48 -5.99 -30.34 11.39
CA ASP A 48 -5.65 -30.88 10.07
C ASP A 48 -6.78 -30.72 9.03
N TYR A 49 -7.92 -30.17 9.44
CA TYR A 49 -9.09 -30.03 8.57
C TYR A 49 -9.68 -28.62 8.67
N SER A 50 -10.12 -28.09 7.54
CA SER A 50 -10.93 -26.88 7.50
C SER A 50 -12.37 -27.16 7.98
N PRO A 51 -13.21 -26.14 8.29
CA PRO A 51 -14.57 -26.31 8.80
C PRO A 51 -15.49 -27.17 7.90
N ASP A 52 -15.24 -27.22 6.61
CA ASP A 52 -15.96 -28.05 5.62
C ASP A 52 -15.41 -29.49 5.50
N GLY A 53 -14.43 -29.89 6.30
CA GLY A 53 -13.88 -31.21 6.38
C GLY A 53 -12.80 -31.54 5.33
N ILE A 54 -12.35 -30.58 4.54
CA ILE A 54 -11.24 -30.75 3.60
C ILE A 54 -9.93 -30.63 4.36
N LYS A 55 -9.02 -31.57 4.17
CA LYS A 55 -7.74 -31.59 4.84
C LYS A 55 -6.85 -30.42 4.37
N VAL A 56 -6.19 -29.75 5.31
CA VAL A 56 -5.22 -28.69 5.00
C VAL A 56 -4.08 -29.28 4.16
N GLY A 57 -3.73 -28.58 3.07
CA GLY A 57 -2.75 -29.02 2.08
C GLY A 57 -3.31 -29.92 0.97
N GLU A 58 -4.60 -30.30 1.00
CA GLU A 58 -5.24 -30.96 -0.13
C GLU A 58 -5.72 -29.95 -1.16
N THR A 59 -5.56 -30.30 -2.44
CA THR A 59 -6.08 -29.48 -3.54
C THR A 59 -7.50 -29.95 -3.89
N TYR A 60 -8.35 -29.00 -4.24
CA TYR A 60 -9.69 -29.28 -4.76
C TYR A 60 -9.96 -28.39 -5.98
N THR A 61 -10.85 -28.84 -6.86
CA THR A 61 -11.21 -28.11 -8.07
C THR A 61 -12.68 -27.71 -7.98
N THR A 62 -12.95 -26.43 -8.14
CA THR A 62 -14.31 -25.88 -8.16
C THR A 62 -15.02 -26.19 -9.47
N GLU A 63 -16.34 -25.99 -9.51
CA GLU A 63 -17.17 -26.31 -10.70
C GLU A 63 -16.75 -25.47 -11.93
N ASP A 64 -16.15 -24.28 -11.74
CA ASP A 64 -15.59 -23.45 -12.79
C ASP A 64 -14.20 -23.91 -13.29
N GLY A 65 -13.70 -25.02 -12.74
CA GLY A 65 -12.43 -25.64 -13.17
C GLY A 65 -11.17 -25.07 -12.54
N LYS A 66 -11.28 -24.15 -11.58
CA LYS A 66 -10.13 -23.62 -10.84
C LYS A 66 -9.70 -24.60 -9.75
N THR A 67 -8.39 -24.74 -9.58
CA THR A 67 -7.81 -25.60 -8.55
C THR A 67 -7.23 -24.75 -7.43
N TYR A 68 -7.57 -25.12 -6.20
CA TYR A 68 -7.16 -24.44 -4.98
C TYR A 68 -6.49 -25.43 -4.02
N GLU A 69 -5.59 -24.93 -3.19
CA GLU A 69 -5.04 -25.67 -2.05
C GLU A 69 -5.70 -25.15 -0.77
N ARG A 70 -6.18 -26.07 0.06
CA ARG A 70 -6.80 -25.71 1.33
C ARG A 70 -5.72 -25.29 2.35
N VAL A 71 -5.76 -24.04 2.77
CA VAL A 71 -4.88 -23.49 3.79
C VAL A 71 -5.71 -23.12 5.01
N TRP A 72 -5.30 -23.59 6.18
CA TRP A 72 -5.94 -23.22 7.43
C TRP A 72 -5.30 -21.93 7.97
N ASN A 73 -5.97 -20.81 7.84
CA ASN A 73 -5.58 -19.52 8.38
C ASN A 73 -6.49 -19.01 9.52
N GLY A 74 -7.32 -19.92 10.06
CA GLY A 74 -8.32 -19.58 11.08
C GLY A 74 -9.65 -19.05 10.52
N THR A 75 -9.73 -18.74 9.24
CA THR A 75 -10.95 -18.22 8.58
C THR A 75 -11.63 -19.25 7.68
N GLY A 76 -10.96 -20.39 7.37
CA GLY A 76 -11.47 -21.42 6.48
C GLY A 76 -11.53 -21.02 5.00
N SER A 77 -10.84 -19.95 4.61
CA SER A 77 -10.83 -19.49 3.22
C SER A 77 -9.95 -20.38 2.33
N ASP A 78 -10.41 -20.59 1.12
CA ASP A 78 -9.68 -21.29 0.07
C ASP A 78 -8.75 -20.28 -0.63
N LEU A 79 -7.48 -20.60 -0.72
CA LEU A 79 -6.54 -19.79 -1.49
C LEU A 79 -6.26 -20.46 -2.84
N PRO A 80 -6.18 -19.70 -3.92
CA PRO A 80 -5.69 -20.23 -5.18
C PRO A 80 -4.28 -20.81 -5.01
N THR A 81 -3.94 -21.83 -5.79
CA THR A 81 -2.55 -22.34 -5.85
C THR A 81 -1.61 -21.14 -6.02
N PRO A 82 -0.54 -21.03 -5.20
CA PRO A 82 0.36 -19.87 -5.29
C PRO A 82 0.73 -19.60 -6.73
N SER A 83 0.47 -18.38 -7.18
CA SER A 83 0.99 -17.92 -8.45
C SER A 83 2.52 -18.03 -8.42
N PRO A 84 3.18 -18.41 -9.51
CA PRO A 84 4.63 -18.41 -9.55
C PRO A 84 5.13 -17.04 -9.08
N GLU A 85 6.22 -17.05 -8.31
CA GLU A 85 6.82 -15.79 -7.82
C GLU A 85 6.97 -14.80 -8.97
N PRO A 86 6.60 -13.54 -8.78
CA PRO A 86 6.68 -12.55 -9.83
C PRO A 86 8.11 -12.42 -10.31
N LYS A 87 8.30 -12.43 -11.63
CA LYS A 87 9.62 -12.20 -12.23
C LYS A 87 9.90 -10.72 -12.27
N ILE A 88 10.57 -10.21 -11.23
CA ILE A 88 10.91 -8.81 -11.11
C ILE A 88 12.10 -8.46 -12.04
N THR A 89 11.93 -7.46 -12.87
CA THR A 89 12.99 -6.81 -13.62
C THR A 89 13.45 -5.58 -12.84
N TYR A 90 14.72 -5.59 -12.41
CA TYR A 90 15.28 -4.45 -11.69
C TYR A 90 15.87 -3.41 -12.64
N ASP A 91 15.72 -2.14 -12.28
CA ASP A 91 16.37 -1.02 -12.96
C ASP A 91 17.86 -1.00 -12.58
N ASN A 92 18.72 -1.33 -13.56
CA ASN A 92 20.16 -1.41 -13.34
C ASN A 92 20.84 -0.02 -13.25
N ASP A 93 20.17 1.02 -13.69
CA ASP A 93 20.69 2.40 -13.67
C ASP A 93 20.31 3.11 -12.36
N PHE A 94 19.40 2.53 -11.57
CA PHE A 94 19.00 3.09 -10.28
C PHE A 94 20.17 3.15 -9.31
N GLN A 95 20.39 4.29 -8.71
CA GLN A 95 21.38 4.49 -7.66
C GLN A 95 20.72 4.42 -6.29
N ALA A 96 21.25 3.57 -5.40
CA ALA A 96 20.74 3.44 -4.05
C ALA A 96 20.65 4.81 -3.35
N GLN A 97 19.52 5.07 -2.66
CA GLN A 97 19.23 6.32 -2.00
C GLN A 97 19.01 6.11 -0.50
N THR A 98 19.69 6.90 0.32
CA THR A 98 19.45 6.91 1.76
C THR A 98 18.26 7.79 2.05
N LEU A 99 17.15 7.18 2.50
CA LEU A 99 15.95 7.88 2.90
C LEU A 99 16.13 8.49 4.31
N VAL A 100 16.64 7.67 5.22
CA VAL A 100 16.86 8.05 6.62
C VAL A 100 18.22 7.55 7.07
N ASP A 101 18.98 8.39 7.76
CA ASP A 101 20.18 8.00 8.50
C ASP A 101 20.32 8.91 9.73
N ASN A 102 19.81 8.44 10.86
CA ASN A 102 19.88 9.15 12.14
C ASN A 102 20.51 8.27 13.23
N GLU A 103 20.47 8.68 14.49
CA GLU A 103 21.06 7.93 15.60
C GLU A 103 20.31 6.62 15.89
N GLU A 104 19.03 6.53 15.53
CA GLU A 104 18.15 5.42 15.91
C GLU A 104 17.88 4.45 14.75
N CYS A 105 17.92 4.91 13.49
CA CYS A 105 17.73 4.01 12.34
C CYS A 105 18.46 4.46 11.06
N THR A 106 18.61 3.51 10.13
CA THR A 106 19.01 3.77 8.74
C THR A 106 18.02 3.07 7.83
N ILE A 107 17.51 3.79 6.82
CA ILE A 107 16.63 3.25 5.77
C ILE A 107 17.22 3.61 4.43
N ILE A 108 17.44 2.60 3.58
CA ILE A 108 18.04 2.77 2.25
C ILE A 108 17.15 2.09 1.22
N LEU A 109 16.72 2.83 0.22
CA LEU A 109 16.17 2.28 -1.01
C LEU A 109 17.33 1.78 -1.88
N GLN A 110 17.50 0.47 -1.96
CA GLN A 110 18.64 -0.16 -2.64
C GLN A 110 18.41 -0.32 -4.13
N SER A 111 17.20 -0.67 -4.55
CA SER A 111 16.84 -0.83 -5.95
C SER A 111 15.33 -0.68 -6.15
N VAL A 112 14.95 -0.38 -7.38
CA VAL A 112 13.57 -0.39 -7.87
C VAL A 112 13.42 -1.44 -8.95
N GLY A 113 12.24 -1.99 -9.11
CA GLY A 113 11.95 -3.01 -10.11
C GLY A 113 10.48 -3.04 -10.47
N TYR A 114 10.14 -3.79 -11.51
CA TYR A 114 8.79 -3.96 -12.02
C TYR A 114 8.58 -5.35 -12.62
N ASP A 115 7.32 -5.75 -12.78
CA ASP A 115 6.92 -6.95 -13.47
C ASP A 115 5.95 -6.65 -14.63
N ASP A 116 5.57 -7.70 -15.37
CA ASP A 116 4.67 -7.59 -16.51
C ASP A 116 3.19 -7.45 -16.09
N ASP A 117 2.86 -7.60 -14.78
CA ASP A 117 1.51 -7.51 -14.22
C ASP A 117 1.25 -6.20 -13.45
N TYR A 118 1.83 -5.10 -13.92
CA TYR A 118 1.74 -3.77 -13.30
C TYR A 118 2.27 -3.71 -11.85
N GLY A 119 3.11 -4.67 -11.44
CA GLY A 119 3.79 -4.60 -10.15
C GLY A 119 4.97 -3.63 -10.19
N TYR A 120 5.06 -2.77 -9.18
CA TYR A 120 6.22 -1.92 -8.93
C TYR A 120 6.82 -2.31 -7.58
N TYR A 121 8.14 -2.43 -7.49
CA TYR A 121 8.83 -3.02 -6.36
C TYR A 121 9.98 -2.15 -5.88
N TRP A 122 10.13 -2.09 -4.56
CA TRP A 122 11.27 -1.50 -3.90
C TRP A 122 12.02 -2.56 -3.10
N LYS A 123 13.34 -2.59 -3.23
CA LYS A 123 14.22 -3.31 -2.32
C LYS A 123 14.72 -2.34 -1.26
N ILE A 124 14.25 -2.52 -0.04
CA ILE A 124 14.51 -1.63 1.08
C ILE A 124 15.40 -2.34 2.10
N TYR A 125 16.47 -1.66 2.52
CA TYR A 125 17.25 -2.03 3.69
C TYR A 125 16.82 -1.15 4.85
N PHE A 126 16.51 -1.76 6.00
CA PHE A 126 16.19 -1.06 7.24
C PHE A 126 17.06 -1.61 8.36
N LYS A 127 17.81 -0.73 9.03
CA LYS A 127 18.58 -1.03 10.23
C LYS A 127 18.02 -0.30 11.43
N ASN A 128 17.64 -1.04 12.45
CA ASN A 128 17.31 -0.53 13.77
C ASN A 128 18.62 -0.43 14.59
N LYS A 129 19.04 0.79 14.93
CA LYS A 129 20.25 1.06 15.72
C LYS A 129 19.99 1.10 17.23
N THR A 130 18.72 1.06 17.64
CA THR A 130 18.37 1.05 19.06
C THR A 130 18.68 -0.30 19.70
N SER A 131 18.94 -0.33 20.98
CA SER A 131 19.25 -1.57 21.73
C SER A 131 18.05 -2.21 22.41
N ASP A 132 16.93 -1.49 22.49
CA ASP A 132 15.81 -1.81 23.37
C ASP A 132 14.43 -1.53 22.76
N LYS A 133 14.35 -0.94 21.56
CA LYS A 133 13.08 -0.56 20.92
C LYS A 133 12.89 -1.33 19.62
N LYS A 134 11.78 -2.01 19.47
CA LYS A 134 11.30 -2.49 18.18
C LYS A 134 10.75 -1.32 17.40
N LEU A 135 11.13 -1.19 16.15
CA LEU A 135 10.70 -0.11 15.28
C LEU A 135 9.67 -0.58 14.29
N ASN A 136 8.55 0.12 14.27
CA ASN A 136 7.51 0.02 13.28
C ASN A 136 7.65 1.17 12.28
N ASN A 137 7.07 0.98 11.11
CA ASN A 137 7.02 2.00 10.08
C ASN A 137 5.63 2.06 9.46
N TRP A 138 5.29 3.23 8.94
CA TRP A 138 4.08 3.46 8.20
C TRP A 138 4.37 4.37 7.02
N PHE A 139 4.02 3.90 5.83
CA PHE A 139 4.04 4.68 4.60
C PHE A 139 2.61 5.17 4.33
N GLY A 140 2.41 6.47 4.38
CA GLY A 140 1.13 7.12 4.14
C GLY A 140 1.15 8.05 2.95
N SER A 141 -0.02 8.48 2.48
CA SER A 141 -0.20 9.43 1.37
C SER A 141 0.67 9.10 0.14
N CYS A 142 0.78 7.79 -0.15
CA CYS A 142 1.68 7.31 -1.18
C CYS A 142 1.13 7.50 -2.59
N THR A 143 1.97 7.94 -3.51
CA THR A 143 1.63 7.97 -4.94
C THR A 143 2.78 7.50 -5.83
N LEU A 144 2.42 6.89 -6.95
CA LEU A 144 3.30 6.50 -8.05
C LEU A 144 2.91 7.27 -9.31
N ASN A 145 3.72 8.24 -9.74
CA ASN A 145 3.35 9.22 -10.79
C ASN A 145 1.97 9.85 -10.51
N GLY A 146 1.69 10.15 -9.21
CA GLY A 146 0.43 10.74 -8.78
C GLY A 146 -0.77 9.78 -8.72
N VAL A 147 -0.59 8.49 -8.91
CA VAL A 147 -1.63 7.48 -8.68
C VAL A 147 -1.50 6.93 -7.28
N GLY A 148 -2.59 6.89 -6.54
CA GLY A 148 -2.64 6.36 -5.18
C GLY A 148 -2.07 4.93 -5.08
N ALA A 149 -1.28 4.69 -4.05
CA ALA A 149 -0.63 3.41 -3.80
C ALA A 149 -0.38 3.22 -2.30
N SER A 150 -0.07 2.00 -1.89
CA SER A 150 0.37 1.70 -0.54
C SER A 150 1.62 0.84 -0.54
N LEU A 151 2.44 0.98 0.49
CA LEU A 151 3.63 0.18 0.72
C LEU A 151 3.65 -0.31 2.17
N SER A 152 4.03 -1.56 2.37
CA SER A 152 4.22 -2.13 3.70
C SER A 152 5.62 -2.70 3.84
N PHE A 153 6.23 -2.46 4.99
CA PHE A 153 7.52 -3.03 5.36
C PHE A 153 7.42 -3.62 6.79
N PRO A 154 8.06 -4.77 7.06
CA PRO A 154 7.99 -5.39 8.39
C PRO A 154 8.63 -4.52 9.47
N SER A 155 8.22 -4.74 10.71
CA SER A 155 8.87 -4.13 11.87
C SER A 155 10.28 -4.71 12.07
N VAL A 156 11.20 -3.93 12.61
CA VAL A 156 12.61 -4.35 12.83
C VAL A 156 12.95 -4.37 14.31
N GLU A 157 13.38 -5.52 14.77
CA GLU A 157 13.76 -5.77 16.18
C GLU A 157 15.01 -4.96 16.59
N PRO A 158 15.22 -4.72 17.91
CA PRO A 158 16.36 -3.96 18.41
C PRO A 158 17.71 -4.50 17.91
N GLY A 159 18.53 -3.63 17.35
CA GLY A 159 19.88 -3.95 16.86
C GLY A 159 19.90 -4.83 15.61
N GLN A 160 18.75 -5.15 15.03
CA GLN A 160 18.65 -5.97 13.81
C GLN A 160 18.61 -5.11 12.55
N GLU A 161 18.84 -5.77 11.44
CA GLU A 161 18.72 -5.20 10.10
C GLU A 161 17.96 -6.18 9.20
N GLU A 162 17.09 -5.64 8.36
CA GLU A 162 16.26 -6.38 7.42
C GLU A 162 16.46 -5.83 6.01
N THR A 163 16.33 -6.70 5.03
CA THR A 163 16.29 -6.30 3.61
C THR A 163 15.16 -7.04 2.95
N GLU A 164 14.17 -6.29 2.51
CA GLU A 164 12.96 -6.86 1.91
C GLU A 164 12.70 -6.29 0.52
N VAL A 165 12.03 -7.08 -0.30
CA VAL A 165 11.48 -6.68 -1.59
C VAL A 165 9.99 -6.44 -1.38
N CYS A 166 9.62 -5.17 -1.32
CA CYS A 166 8.25 -4.75 -1.09
C CYS A 166 7.58 -4.41 -2.41
N ARG A 167 6.38 -4.95 -2.63
CA ARG A 167 5.52 -4.55 -3.73
C ARG A 167 4.72 -3.33 -3.32
N TRP A 168 4.63 -2.36 -4.23
CA TRP A 168 3.65 -1.29 -4.13
C TRP A 168 2.28 -1.81 -4.54
N GLU A 169 1.32 -1.73 -3.66
CA GLU A 169 -0.07 -2.07 -3.96
C GLU A 169 -0.76 -0.87 -4.58
N SER A 170 -1.10 -0.98 -5.85
CA SER A 170 -1.84 0.06 -6.58
C SER A 170 -2.68 -0.57 -7.70
N ALA A 171 -3.99 -0.56 -7.53
CA ALA A 171 -4.91 -0.91 -8.61
C ALA A 171 -4.86 0.14 -9.73
N GLY A 172 -4.59 1.39 -9.38
CA GLY A 172 -4.58 2.54 -10.28
C GLY A 172 -3.58 2.43 -11.41
N LEU A 173 -2.40 1.82 -11.21
CA LEU A 173 -1.42 1.70 -12.28
C LEU A 173 -2.02 1.01 -13.53
N LYS A 174 -2.72 -0.09 -13.34
CA LYS A 174 -3.40 -0.80 -14.42
C LYS A 174 -4.60 -0.03 -14.95
N ILE A 175 -5.40 0.54 -14.05
CA ILE A 175 -6.62 1.28 -14.38
C ILE A 175 -6.31 2.50 -15.25
N TYR A 176 -5.27 3.26 -14.91
CA TYR A 176 -4.85 4.44 -15.65
C TYR A 176 -3.79 4.15 -16.73
N ASN A 177 -3.52 2.83 -16.96
CA ASN A 177 -2.55 2.35 -17.96
C ASN A 177 -1.15 2.99 -17.77
N ILE A 178 -0.72 3.11 -16.52
CA ILE A 178 0.62 3.59 -16.19
C ILE A 178 1.56 2.40 -16.14
N ASN A 179 2.52 2.38 -17.05
CA ASN A 179 3.51 1.31 -17.07
C ASN A 179 4.46 1.46 -15.86
N PRO A 180 4.63 0.43 -15.00
CA PRO A 180 5.51 0.50 -13.85
C PRO A 180 6.96 0.88 -14.19
N GLN A 181 7.45 0.49 -15.37
CA GLN A 181 8.78 0.90 -15.83
C GLN A 181 8.90 2.41 -16.09
N ASP A 182 7.79 3.15 -16.26
CA ASP A 182 7.79 4.58 -16.54
C ASP A 182 7.58 5.42 -15.26
N ILE A 183 7.51 4.78 -14.08
CA ILE A 183 7.38 5.48 -12.82
C ILE A 183 8.66 6.27 -12.54
N ASN A 184 8.50 7.58 -12.37
CA ASN A 184 9.60 8.47 -12.05
C ASN A 184 9.31 9.49 -10.96
N THR A 185 8.09 9.56 -10.44
CA THR A 185 7.78 10.36 -9.27
C THR A 185 7.09 9.48 -8.25
N VAL A 186 7.73 9.25 -7.11
CA VAL A 186 7.16 8.50 -5.98
C VAL A 186 7.12 9.41 -4.78
N SER A 187 5.93 9.76 -4.31
CA SER A 187 5.73 10.56 -3.10
C SER A 187 5.12 9.72 -2.00
N PHE A 188 5.53 9.96 -0.77
CA PHE A 188 5.01 9.28 0.40
C PHE A 188 5.35 10.03 1.69
N TYR A 189 4.50 9.91 2.68
CA TYR A 189 4.81 10.24 4.05
C TYR A 189 5.42 9.00 4.74
N LEU A 190 6.50 9.16 5.47
CA LEU A 190 7.12 8.10 6.23
C LEU A 190 7.11 8.44 7.73
N ASN A 191 6.45 7.60 8.50
CA ASN A 191 6.52 7.63 9.95
C ASN A 191 7.22 6.38 10.46
N VAL A 192 8.29 6.55 11.22
CA VAL A 192 8.99 5.48 11.95
C VAL A 192 8.84 5.73 13.43
N TYR A 193 8.36 4.76 14.16
CA TYR A 193 8.05 4.88 15.59
C TYR A 193 8.39 3.61 16.37
N ASN A 194 8.62 3.73 17.67
CA ASN A 194 8.78 2.59 18.55
C ASN A 194 7.45 1.84 18.70
N GLU A 195 7.53 0.50 18.87
CA GLU A 195 6.34 -0.30 19.20
C GLU A 195 5.62 0.27 20.41
N LEU A 196 4.30 0.31 20.33
CA LEU A 196 3.46 0.78 21.44
C LEU A 196 3.45 -0.27 22.54
N ASP A 197 3.98 0.11 23.69
CA ASP A 197 3.85 -0.62 24.96
C ASP A 197 3.18 0.34 25.94
N ASP A 198 2.26 -0.14 26.77
CA ASP A 198 1.60 0.66 27.81
C ASP A 198 2.60 1.36 28.76
N ALA A 199 3.81 0.83 28.85
CA ALA A 199 4.90 1.37 29.67
C ALA A 199 5.80 2.37 28.91
N VAL A 200 5.77 2.39 27.59
CA VAL A 200 6.64 3.23 26.75
C VAL A 200 5.76 4.07 25.82
N PRO A 201 5.71 5.39 26.00
CA PRO A 201 4.97 6.27 25.11
C PRO A 201 5.48 6.15 23.67
N ARG A 202 4.58 6.29 22.69
CA ARG A 202 4.96 6.41 21.28
C ARG A 202 5.95 7.56 21.12
N HIS A 203 7.03 7.28 20.44
CA HIS A 203 8.02 8.26 20.03
C HIS A 203 8.27 8.09 18.54
N ASP A 204 7.97 9.13 17.80
CA ASP A 204 8.19 9.17 16.36
C ASP A 204 9.66 9.56 16.12
N LEU A 205 10.39 8.68 15.42
CA LEU A 205 11.80 8.84 15.11
C LEU A 205 12.00 9.51 13.75
N VAL A 206 11.02 9.29 12.87
CA VAL A 206 10.90 9.92 11.55
C VAL A 206 9.43 10.30 11.39
N ASP A 207 9.19 11.48 10.86
CA ASP A 207 7.87 12.05 10.64
C ASP A 207 8.00 13.09 9.53
N ASP A 208 8.24 12.61 8.30
CA ASP A 208 8.62 13.47 7.17
C ASP A 208 7.95 13.00 5.85
N ASP A 209 7.74 13.95 4.94
CA ASP A 209 7.34 13.70 3.55
C ASP A 209 8.56 13.52 2.65
N PHE A 210 8.46 12.55 1.74
CA PHE A 210 9.50 12.21 0.79
C PHE A 210 9.00 12.27 -0.65
N VAL A 211 9.87 12.71 -1.55
CA VAL A 211 9.69 12.56 -2.99
C VAL A 211 10.96 11.94 -3.56
N ILE A 212 10.79 10.83 -4.28
CA ILE A 212 11.88 10.08 -4.92
C ILE A 212 11.68 10.14 -6.43
N TYR A 213 12.76 10.39 -7.13
CA TYR A 213 12.81 10.40 -8.59
C TYR A 213 13.73 9.27 -9.08
N PRO A 214 13.22 8.06 -9.31
CA PRO A 214 14.05 6.91 -9.70
C PRO A 214 14.90 7.12 -10.94
N LYS A 215 14.44 7.97 -11.87
CA LYS A 215 15.12 8.27 -13.15
C LYS A 215 15.63 9.71 -13.25
N GLY A 216 15.77 10.39 -12.11
CA GLY A 216 16.20 11.78 -12.04
C GLY A 216 15.03 12.78 -11.97
N GLU A 217 15.20 13.85 -11.23
CA GLU A 217 14.19 14.89 -11.01
C GLU A 217 13.80 15.63 -12.31
N GLU A 218 14.74 15.73 -13.25
CA GLU A 218 14.50 16.33 -14.56
C GLU A 218 13.49 15.55 -15.43
N ASN A 219 13.21 14.30 -15.07
CA ASN A 219 12.22 13.45 -15.70
C ASN A 219 10.97 13.28 -14.84
N ALA A 220 10.78 14.13 -13.81
CA ALA A 220 9.62 14.08 -12.95
C ALA A 220 8.31 14.04 -13.76
N THR A 221 7.40 13.17 -13.34
CA THR A 221 6.10 13.02 -13.98
C THR A 221 5.05 13.57 -13.03
N GLU A 222 4.35 14.61 -13.45
CA GLU A 222 3.15 15.08 -12.78
C GLU A 222 1.94 14.56 -13.54
N PRO A 223 0.98 13.91 -12.85
CA PRO A 223 -0.25 13.49 -13.51
C PRO A 223 -1.04 14.73 -13.90
N LYS A 224 -1.37 14.82 -15.18
CA LYS A 224 -2.27 15.85 -15.67
C LYS A 224 -3.41 15.18 -16.42
N HIS A 225 -4.59 15.28 -15.87
CA HIS A 225 -5.77 14.74 -16.52
C HIS A 225 -6.20 15.65 -17.67
N GLU A 226 -6.30 15.07 -18.87
CA GLU A 226 -6.95 15.73 -20.00
C GLU A 226 -8.46 15.47 -19.91
N VAL A 227 -9.22 16.50 -19.56
CA VAL A 227 -10.68 16.42 -19.39
C VAL A 227 -11.35 15.82 -20.63
N GLN A 228 -12.05 14.72 -20.42
CA GLN A 228 -12.79 14.02 -21.47
C GLN A 228 -14.28 14.41 -21.42
N PRO A 229 -15.01 14.33 -22.55
CA PRO A 229 -16.46 14.58 -22.54
C PRO A 229 -17.27 13.64 -21.65
N THR A 230 -16.66 12.53 -21.22
CA THR A 230 -17.26 11.53 -20.33
C THR A 230 -16.96 11.78 -18.87
N ASP A 231 -16.12 12.75 -18.53
CA ASP A 231 -15.80 13.06 -17.15
C ASP A 231 -16.96 13.75 -16.46
N LEU A 232 -17.22 13.35 -15.22
CA LEU A 232 -18.22 14.01 -14.37
C LEU A 232 -17.50 14.96 -13.41
N VAL A 233 -17.57 16.25 -13.67
CA VAL A 233 -17.05 17.27 -12.76
C VAL A 233 -17.99 17.34 -11.55
N LEU A 234 -17.50 16.93 -10.38
CA LEU A 234 -18.22 17.02 -9.12
C LEU A 234 -17.99 18.39 -8.46
N VAL A 235 -16.74 18.83 -8.44
CA VAL A 235 -16.33 20.11 -7.86
C VAL A 235 -15.36 20.80 -8.81
N ASP A 236 -15.54 22.09 -9.01
CA ASP A 236 -14.56 22.98 -9.64
C ASP A 236 -14.68 24.37 -9.00
N ASN A 237 -13.85 24.62 -7.99
CA ASN A 237 -13.82 25.87 -7.25
C ASN A 237 -12.37 26.38 -7.09
N ASP A 238 -12.18 27.46 -6.33
CA ASP A 238 -10.87 28.05 -6.11
C ASP A 238 -9.92 27.15 -5.31
N ALA A 239 -10.44 26.18 -4.55
CA ALA A 239 -9.64 25.30 -3.71
C ALA A 239 -9.26 23.99 -4.41
N CYS A 240 -10.16 23.41 -5.19
CA CYS A 240 -9.90 22.12 -5.84
C CYS A 240 -10.77 21.88 -7.08
N THR A 241 -10.31 20.96 -7.92
CA THR A 241 -11.14 20.28 -8.91
C THR A 241 -11.26 18.82 -8.51
N LEU A 242 -12.47 18.26 -8.54
CA LEU A 242 -12.73 16.83 -8.34
C LEU A 242 -13.59 16.31 -9.49
N MET A 243 -13.14 15.25 -10.15
CA MET A 243 -13.83 14.62 -11.27
C MET A 243 -13.91 13.12 -11.10
N ILE A 244 -14.98 12.51 -11.58
CA ILE A 244 -15.04 11.07 -11.84
C ILE A 244 -14.71 10.83 -13.31
N CYS A 245 -13.62 10.10 -13.56
CA CYS A 245 -13.10 9.84 -14.90
C CYS A 245 -13.61 8.53 -15.51
N GLY A 246 -14.42 7.78 -14.76
CA GLY A 246 -15.01 6.52 -15.21
C GLY A 246 -15.34 5.59 -14.08
N PHE A 247 -15.83 4.40 -14.44
CA PHE A 247 -16.21 3.36 -13.48
C PHE A 247 -15.61 2.03 -13.89
N ASP A 248 -15.25 1.22 -12.92
CA ASP A 248 -14.76 -0.14 -13.09
C ASP A 248 -15.62 -1.08 -12.22
N PRO A 249 -16.52 -1.86 -12.82
CA PRO A 249 -17.37 -2.80 -12.09
C PRO A 249 -16.57 -3.98 -11.52
N ASP A 250 -15.42 -4.30 -12.12
CA ASP A 250 -14.56 -5.43 -11.76
C ASP A 250 -13.30 -4.95 -11.02
N GLY A 251 -13.35 -3.79 -10.37
CA GLY A 251 -12.23 -3.24 -9.61
C GLY A 251 -11.75 -4.21 -8.52
N LEU A 252 -10.45 -4.21 -8.28
CA LEU A 252 -9.79 -5.14 -7.34
C LEU A 252 -10.40 -5.13 -5.94
N LEU A 253 -10.86 -3.96 -5.49
CA LEU A 253 -11.46 -3.77 -4.16
C LEU A 253 -12.98 -3.60 -4.20
N GLY A 254 -13.63 -4.04 -5.28
CA GLY A 254 -15.05 -3.89 -5.51
C GLY A 254 -15.37 -2.90 -6.62
N TYR A 255 -16.64 -2.52 -6.74
CA TYR A 255 -17.05 -1.52 -7.73
C TYR A 255 -16.34 -0.19 -7.46
N THR A 256 -15.63 0.29 -8.46
CA THR A 256 -14.69 1.41 -8.32
C THR A 256 -15.10 2.59 -9.21
N ALA A 257 -15.21 3.78 -8.64
CA ALA A 257 -15.24 5.03 -9.37
C ALA A 257 -13.81 5.58 -9.47
N LYS A 258 -13.33 5.78 -10.69
CA LYS A 258 -12.02 6.36 -10.97
C LYS A 258 -12.11 7.87 -10.84
N ALA A 259 -11.36 8.45 -9.93
CA ALA A 259 -11.42 9.86 -9.63
C ALA A 259 -10.08 10.57 -9.90
N TYR A 260 -10.16 11.84 -10.20
CA TYR A 260 -9.03 12.74 -10.28
C TYR A 260 -9.31 13.96 -9.42
N ILE A 261 -8.34 14.33 -8.59
CA ILE A 261 -8.42 15.53 -7.76
C ILE A 261 -7.19 16.41 -7.97
N GLU A 262 -7.42 17.71 -8.13
CA GLU A 262 -6.40 18.75 -8.17
C GLU A 262 -6.56 19.65 -6.94
N ASN A 263 -5.50 19.79 -6.15
CA ASN A 263 -5.43 20.77 -5.08
C ASN A 263 -4.86 22.08 -5.62
N LYS A 264 -5.68 23.13 -5.68
CA LYS A 264 -5.30 24.47 -6.17
C LYS A 264 -4.76 25.38 -5.08
N THR A 265 -4.75 24.93 -3.81
CA THR A 265 -4.36 25.74 -2.66
C THR A 265 -2.86 25.63 -2.35
N ASP A 266 -2.36 26.60 -1.56
CA ASP A 266 -0.99 26.58 -1.01
C ASP A 266 -0.84 25.67 0.23
N LYS A 267 -1.85 24.82 0.50
CA LYS A 267 -1.90 23.94 1.68
C LYS A 267 -2.34 22.54 1.29
N GLU A 268 -1.91 21.58 2.08
CA GLU A 268 -2.44 20.24 1.97
C GLU A 268 -3.95 20.23 2.26
N ILE A 269 -4.71 19.52 1.43
CA ILE A 269 -6.13 19.27 1.63
C ILE A 269 -6.36 17.81 1.98
N MET A 270 -7.40 17.56 2.78
CA MET A 270 -7.85 16.23 3.14
C MET A 270 -9.16 15.93 2.41
N PHE A 271 -9.17 14.81 1.69
CA PHE A 271 -10.37 14.23 1.11
C PHE A 271 -10.93 13.17 2.04
N ALA A 272 -12.22 13.19 2.30
CA ALA A 272 -12.89 12.22 3.15
C ALA A 272 -14.36 12.03 2.77
N PHE A 273 -14.96 10.95 3.26
CA PHE A 273 -16.40 10.70 3.16
C PHE A 273 -17.10 10.90 4.50
N ARG A 274 -18.35 11.33 4.46
CA ARG A 274 -19.27 11.27 5.60
C ARG A 274 -20.09 9.98 5.56
N SER A 275 -20.83 9.73 6.65
CA SER A 275 -21.85 8.69 6.67
C SER A 275 -22.99 8.99 5.68
N GLY A 276 -23.70 7.95 5.24
CA GLY A 276 -24.85 8.06 4.34
C GLY A 276 -24.55 7.76 2.87
N GLY A 277 -23.37 7.21 2.57
CA GLY A 277 -23.09 6.66 1.24
C GLY A 277 -23.97 5.45 0.93
N SER A 278 -24.34 5.29 -0.34
CA SER A 278 -25.14 4.15 -0.79
C SER A 278 -24.95 3.83 -2.27
N ILE A 279 -25.28 2.59 -2.65
CA ILE A 279 -25.41 2.17 -4.05
C ILE A 279 -26.81 1.56 -4.24
N ASN A 280 -27.57 2.07 -5.22
CA ASN A 280 -28.93 1.65 -5.51
C ASN A 280 -29.81 1.57 -4.24
N GLY A 281 -29.61 2.53 -3.30
CA GLY A 281 -30.32 2.61 -2.03
C GLY A 281 -29.84 1.63 -0.94
N PHE A 282 -28.79 0.83 -1.18
CA PHE A 282 -28.14 0.04 -0.15
C PHE A 282 -27.05 0.88 0.52
N GLU A 283 -27.16 1.05 1.83
CA GLU A 283 -26.15 1.75 2.62
C GLU A 283 -24.82 1.00 2.53
N CYS A 284 -23.80 1.68 2.03
CA CYS A 284 -22.42 1.20 1.98
C CYS A 284 -21.49 2.40 2.04
N PHE A 285 -20.33 2.21 2.70
CA PHE A 285 -19.37 3.29 2.90
C PHE A 285 -18.35 3.28 1.75
N PRO A 286 -18.20 4.41 1.02
CA PRO A 286 -17.11 4.52 0.05
C PRO A 286 -15.77 4.66 0.76
N GLU A 287 -14.74 4.03 0.20
CA GLU A 287 -13.36 4.07 0.68
C GLU A 287 -12.43 4.60 -0.41
N THR A 288 -11.25 5.08 -0.03
CA THR A 288 -10.19 5.49 -0.95
C THR A 288 -8.81 5.28 -0.30
N ASP A 289 -7.82 5.00 -1.11
CA ASP A 289 -6.43 4.85 -0.66
C ASP A 289 -5.72 6.21 -0.46
N THR A 290 -6.30 7.28 -1.02
CA THR A 290 -5.72 8.62 -0.95
C THR A 290 -6.59 9.54 -0.12
N MET A 291 -6.05 10.07 0.96
CA MET A 291 -6.74 11.01 1.85
C MET A 291 -6.12 12.39 1.87
N GLY A 292 -4.78 12.49 1.86
CA GLY A 292 -4.04 13.76 1.81
C GLY A 292 -3.59 14.10 0.40
N ILE A 293 -3.82 15.32 -0.05
CA ILE A 293 -3.37 15.82 -1.35
C ILE A 293 -2.55 17.08 -1.09
N ASP A 294 -1.29 17.03 -1.41
CA ASP A 294 -0.35 18.12 -1.21
C ASP A 294 -0.73 19.40 -1.97
N ALA A 295 -0.21 20.53 -1.51
CA ALA A 295 -0.38 21.82 -2.15
C ALA A 295 0.04 21.78 -3.62
N HIS A 296 -0.81 22.29 -4.51
CA HIS A 296 -0.56 22.39 -5.96
C HIS A 296 -0.23 21.04 -6.63
N THR A 297 -0.74 19.93 -6.09
CA THR A 297 -0.57 18.61 -6.69
C THR A 297 -1.88 18.02 -7.21
N ASN A 298 -1.73 17.08 -8.11
CA ASN A 298 -2.82 16.34 -8.73
C ASN A 298 -2.67 14.86 -8.41
N VAL A 299 -3.77 14.19 -8.11
CA VAL A 299 -3.78 12.77 -7.78
C VAL A 299 -4.90 12.06 -8.50
N TYR A 300 -4.58 10.91 -9.10
CA TYR A 300 -5.58 9.92 -9.46
C TYR A 300 -5.84 9.02 -8.27
N MET A 301 -7.10 8.81 -7.92
CA MET A 301 -7.49 7.96 -6.82
C MET A 301 -8.67 7.07 -7.18
N ASP A 302 -8.75 5.94 -6.51
CA ASP A 302 -9.85 5.01 -6.63
C ASP A 302 -10.81 5.22 -5.46
N ILE A 303 -12.10 5.38 -5.76
CA ILE A 303 -13.17 5.39 -4.78
C ILE A 303 -13.91 4.08 -4.93
N TYR A 304 -13.81 3.18 -3.96
CA TYR A 304 -14.34 1.84 -4.05
C TYR A 304 -15.32 1.53 -2.94
N TYR A 305 -16.18 0.55 -3.18
CA TYR A 305 -17.24 0.11 -2.28
C TYR A 305 -17.06 -1.38 -1.99
N ARG A 306 -16.15 -1.68 -1.07
CA ARG A 306 -15.73 -3.05 -0.74
C ARG A 306 -16.89 -3.93 -0.26
N ASP A 307 -17.63 -3.43 0.72
CA ASP A 307 -18.72 -4.18 1.36
C ASP A 307 -19.97 -4.32 0.47
N TYR A 308 -19.99 -3.58 -0.63
CA TYR A 308 -21.13 -3.56 -1.53
C TYR A 308 -21.31 -4.87 -2.28
N LEU A 309 -20.23 -5.45 -2.81
CA LEU A 309 -20.31 -6.67 -3.63
C LEU A 309 -20.92 -7.81 -2.84
N ASP A 310 -20.41 -8.09 -1.65
CA ASP A 310 -20.91 -9.18 -0.80
C ASP A 310 -22.38 -8.98 -0.41
N THR A 311 -22.78 -7.77 -0.07
CA THR A 311 -24.15 -7.45 0.31
C THR A 311 -25.09 -7.50 -0.89
N TYR A 312 -24.66 -7.05 -2.05
CA TYR A 312 -25.47 -6.95 -3.25
C TYR A 312 -25.70 -8.31 -3.89
N GLU A 313 -24.65 -9.13 -4.00
CA GLU A 313 -24.74 -10.52 -4.46
C GLU A 313 -25.58 -11.38 -3.52
N ALA A 314 -25.39 -11.23 -2.20
CA ALA A 314 -26.21 -11.93 -1.20
C ALA A 314 -27.70 -11.61 -1.32
N ASN A 315 -28.07 -10.44 -1.87
CA ASN A 315 -29.45 -10.06 -2.18
C ASN A 315 -29.89 -10.40 -3.62
N GLY A 316 -29.08 -11.16 -4.38
CA GLY A 316 -29.40 -11.60 -5.74
C GLY A 316 -29.46 -10.46 -6.76
N LYS A 317 -28.69 -9.40 -6.55
CA LYS A 317 -28.59 -8.26 -7.46
C LYS A 317 -27.34 -8.38 -8.33
N ASP A 318 -27.44 -7.85 -9.55
CA ASP A 318 -26.33 -7.80 -10.48
C ASP A 318 -25.47 -6.55 -10.20
N PRO A 319 -24.19 -6.71 -9.79
CA PRO A 319 -23.30 -5.58 -9.51
C PRO A 319 -23.02 -4.70 -10.72
N THR A 320 -23.24 -5.18 -11.94
CA THR A 320 -23.10 -4.39 -13.16
C THR A 320 -24.28 -3.46 -13.43
N SER A 321 -25.39 -3.61 -12.68
CA SER A 321 -26.64 -2.86 -12.86
C SER A 321 -26.75 -1.60 -11.97
N ILE A 322 -25.61 -0.98 -11.62
CA ILE A 322 -25.60 0.21 -10.77
C ILE A 322 -26.15 1.40 -11.53
N THR A 323 -27.21 2.01 -10.97
CA THR A 323 -27.88 3.18 -11.52
C THR A 323 -27.81 4.40 -10.61
N GLU A 324 -27.38 4.21 -9.36
CA GLU A 324 -27.28 5.26 -8.36
C GLU A 324 -26.12 4.99 -7.41
N MET A 325 -25.26 5.98 -7.23
CA MET A 325 -24.21 6.01 -6.22
C MET A 325 -24.34 7.32 -5.43
N VAL A 326 -24.47 7.24 -4.12
CA VAL A 326 -24.51 8.40 -3.24
C VAL A 326 -23.17 8.54 -2.53
N MET A 327 -22.49 9.66 -2.78
CA MET A 327 -21.16 9.97 -2.24
C MET A 327 -21.24 11.26 -1.39
N PRO A 328 -21.30 11.17 -0.07
CA PRO A 328 -21.17 12.33 0.80
C PRO A 328 -19.69 12.69 1.00
N ILE A 329 -19.23 13.73 0.32
CA ILE A 329 -17.80 14.11 0.24
C ILE A 329 -17.54 15.35 1.10
N VAL A 330 -16.42 15.31 1.83
CA VAL A 330 -15.85 16.46 2.53
C VAL A 330 -14.42 16.66 2.06
N ILE A 331 -14.10 17.88 1.64
CA ILE A 331 -12.73 18.31 1.37
C ILE A 331 -12.43 19.50 2.27
N ASN A 332 -11.37 19.41 3.06
CA ASN A 332 -11.00 20.46 3.99
C ASN A 332 -9.48 20.68 4.00
N ASN A 333 -9.06 21.79 4.59
CA ASN A 333 -7.65 22.00 4.90
C ASN A 333 -7.18 20.97 5.92
N PHE A 334 -6.08 20.28 5.66
CA PHE A 334 -5.57 19.23 6.53
C PHE A 334 -5.29 19.72 7.95
N ASN A 335 -4.67 20.90 8.09
CA ASN A 335 -4.23 21.45 9.37
C ASN A 335 -5.32 22.25 10.10
N THR A 336 -6.02 23.17 9.39
CA THR A 336 -6.98 24.08 10.01
C THR A 336 -8.39 23.54 10.07
N ARG A 337 -8.68 22.50 9.28
CA ARG A 337 -10.01 21.91 9.10
C ARG A 337 -11.05 22.85 8.48
N ASP A 338 -10.59 23.94 7.85
CA ASP A 338 -11.46 24.79 7.06
C ASP A 338 -12.06 24.01 5.89
N ILE A 339 -13.36 24.04 5.76
CA ILE A 339 -14.09 23.23 4.78
C ILE A 339 -14.12 23.96 3.44
N TYR A 340 -13.68 23.26 2.38
CA TYR A 340 -13.74 23.69 0.98
C TYR A 340 -14.92 23.10 0.23
N VAL A 341 -15.30 21.86 0.59
CA VAL A 341 -16.41 21.11 0.03
C VAL A 341 -17.09 20.33 1.15
N ASP A 342 -18.41 20.33 1.18
CA ASP A 342 -19.24 19.57 2.09
C ASP A 342 -20.57 19.28 1.41
N GLU A 343 -20.54 18.33 0.48
CA GLU A 343 -21.65 18.08 -0.45
C GLU A 343 -21.91 16.58 -0.61
N THR A 344 -23.15 16.25 -0.90
CA THR A 344 -23.54 14.89 -1.26
C THR A 344 -23.86 14.81 -2.74
N PHE A 345 -23.09 13.97 -3.47
CA PHE A 345 -23.27 13.75 -4.88
C PHE A 345 -24.05 12.48 -5.13
N THR A 346 -25.09 12.57 -5.95
CA THR A 346 -25.81 11.40 -6.47
C THR A 346 -25.43 11.22 -7.94
N ILE A 347 -24.76 10.13 -8.22
CA ILE A 347 -24.17 9.81 -9.52
C ILE A 347 -24.91 8.63 -10.14
N ASN A 348 -25.25 8.75 -11.42
CA ASN A 348 -25.75 7.63 -12.21
C ASN A 348 -24.65 7.18 -13.20
N PRO A 349 -23.96 6.04 -12.95
CA PRO A 349 -22.89 5.56 -13.81
C PRO A 349 -23.33 5.21 -15.23
N GLN A 350 -24.57 4.75 -15.41
CA GLN A 350 -25.08 4.33 -16.71
C GLN A 350 -25.40 5.51 -17.64
N THR A 351 -25.90 6.59 -17.08
CA THR A 351 -26.23 7.80 -17.86
C THR A 351 -25.14 8.85 -17.79
N ASN A 352 -24.09 8.58 -17.04
CA ASN A 352 -22.97 9.48 -16.80
C ASN A 352 -23.47 10.88 -16.35
N SER A 353 -24.25 10.91 -15.31
CA SER A 353 -24.86 12.13 -14.79
C SER A 353 -24.70 12.27 -13.28
N VAL A 354 -24.64 13.50 -12.80
CA VAL A 354 -24.51 13.84 -11.39
C VAL A 354 -25.55 14.88 -11.00
N THR A 355 -26.05 14.75 -9.78
CA THR A 355 -26.83 15.78 -9.09
C THR A 355 -26.26 15.98 -7.70
N THR A 356 -26.33 17.20 -7.18
CA THR A 356 -25.82 17.58 -5.87
C THR A 356 -26.96 17.89 -4.92
N SER A 357 -26.83 17.47 -3.68
CA SER A 357 -27.70 17.90 -2.57
C SER A 357 -26.84 18.44 -1.42
N GLU A 358 -27.27 19.56 -0.86
CA GLU A 358 -26.69 20.14 0.35
C GLU A 358 -27.01 19.32 1.60
#